data_af9207fc1cadb506bf555d3eae43f6df
#
_entry.id   af9207fc1cadb506bf555d3eae43f6df
#
_cell.length_a   1.000
_cell.length_b   1.000
_cell.length_c   1.000
_cell.angle_alpha   90.00
_cell.angle_beta   90.00
_cell.angle_gamma   90.00
#
_symmetry.space_group_name_H-M   'P 1'
#
loop_
_entity.id
_entity.type
_entity.pdbx_description
1 polymer ?
#
loop_
_entity_poly.entity_id
_entity_poly.type
_entity_poly.pdbx_seq_one_letter_code
_entity_poly.pdbx_strand_id
1 'polypeptide(L)'
;MPTRAVSDTLDRVMPSRLQCLIVDDSDAFCVAARRLLESAGMSVVGTATSLASAIDAVLSTHPDLVLVDIDLGADSGFDVVEAIDAQDLTPPPAVILVSTHDEEDFADLVNNSSAQGFLSKFELSANAIEALLGT
;
A
#
# COMPACT_ATOMS: atom_id res chain seq x y z
N MET A 1 -26.56 -14.51 -6.27
CA MET A 1 -26.86 -14.40 -6.18
C MET A 1 -26.84 -14.28 -6.01
N PRO A 2 -26.68 -14.12 -5.84
CA PRO A 2 -26.64 -13.86 -5.71
C PRO A 2 -26.21 -13.72 -5.50
N THR A 3 -26.06 -13.78 -5.47
CA THR A 3 -25.79 -13.48 -5.43
C THR A 3 -25.21 -13.29 -5.42
N ARG A 4 -25.17 -13.47 -5.23
CA ARG A 4 -24.75 -12.99 -5.44
C ARG A 4 -24.62 -12.47 -5.96
N ALA A 5 -24.88 -12.34 -6.02
CA ALA A 5 -24.94 -11.70 -6.60
C ALA A 5 -25.15 -11.09 -6.58
N VAL A 6 -25.48 -10.97 -6.25
CA VAL A 6 -25.61 -10.29 -6.18
C VAL A 6 -25.19 -9.97 -5.72
N SER A 7 -25.64 -10.25 -5.36
CA SER A 7 -24.97 -9.74 -4.65
C SER A 7 -23.82 -9.70 -4.98
N ASP A 8 -23.59 -10.09 -5.47
CA ASP A 8 -22.47 -9.96 -6.04
C ASP A 8 -22.30 -8.72 -6.74
N THR A 9 -23.25 -8.12 -7.28
CA THR A 9 -23.17 -6.84 -7.79
C THR A 9 -22.86 -5.90 -6.72
N LEU A 10 -23.49 -6.04 -5.64
CA LEU A 10 -23.18 -5.28 -4.50
C LEU A 10 -21.78 -5.54 -4.09
N ASP A 11 -21.32 -6.73 -4.20
CA ASP A 11 -19.97 -7.06 -3.90
C ASP A 11 -19.02 -6.37 -4.76
N ARG A 12 -19.31 -6.19 -5.99
CA ARG A 12 -18.41 -5.51 -6.87
C ARG A 12 -18.29 -4.07 -6.53
N VAL A 13 -19.30 -3.51 -5.95
CA VAL A 13 -19.24 -2.15 -5.51
C VAL A 13 -18.50 -2.04 -4.21
N MET A 14 -18.88 -2.84 -3.27
CA MET A 14 -18.31 -2.74 -1.94
C MET A 14 -17.02 -3.47 -1.80
N PRO A 15 -16.88 -4.61 -2.42
CA PRO A 15 -15.65 -5.29 -2.25
C PRO A 15 -14.53 -4.68 -2.97
N SER A 16 -14.80 -3.78 -3.83
CA SER A 16 -13.74 -3.05 -4.41
C SER A 16 -12.99 -2.27 -3.37
N ARG A 17 -13.46 -2.34 -2.15
CA ARG A 17 -12.76 -1.78 -1.05
C ARG A 17 -11.43 -2.49 -0.86
N LEU A 18 -10.37 -1.83 -1.26
CA LEU A 18 -9.03 -2.35 -1.11
C LEU A 18 -8.65 -2.38 0.36
N GLN A 19 -7.97 -3.46 0.76
CA GLN A 19 -7.40 -3.55 2.09
C GLN A 19 -5.97 -3.09 2.04
N CYS A 20 -5.68 -2.00 2.72
CA CYS A 20 -4.40 -1.32 2.64
C CYS A 20 -3.64 -1.40 3.95
N LEU A 21 -2.35 -1.72 3.86
CA LEU A 21 -1.42 -1.66 4.98
C LEU A 21 -0.53 -0.44 4.76
N ILE A 22 -0.29 0.34 5.79
CA ILE A 22 0.57 1.52 5.72
C ILE A 22 1.84 1.24 6.50
N VAL A 23 3.00 1.35 5.84
CA VAL A 23 4.30 1.14 6.46
C VAL A 23 5.04 2.47 6.48
N ASP A 24 5.11 3.09 7.66
CA ASP A 24 5.68 4.42 7.83
C ASP A 24 5.95 4.64 9.31
N ASP A 25 7.10 5.22 9.65
CA ASP A 25 7.43 5.47 11.05
C ASP A 25 6.86 6.80 11.57
N SER A 26 6.14 7.54 10.73
CA SER A 26 5.48 8.77 11.15
C SER A 26 4.04 8.51 11.54
N ASP A 27 3.72 8.64 12.81
CA ASP A 27 2.36 8.46 13.29
C ASP A 27 1.42 9.47 12.63
N ALA A 28 1.90 10.71 12.48
CA ALA A 28 1.08 11.76 11.88
C ALA A 28 0.68 11.39 10.45
N PHE A 29 1.62 10.87 9.66
CA PHE A 29 1.31 10.46 8.31
C PHE A 29 0.35 9.28 8.30
N CYS A 30 0.56 8.30 9.18
CA CYS A 30 -0.32 7.13 9.26
C CYS A 30 -1.76 7.54 9.57
N VAL A 31 -1.95 8.47 10.50
CA VAL A 31 -3.29 8.94 10.85
C VAL A 31 -3.93 9.66 9.67
N ALA A 32 -3.18 10.56 9.03
CA ALA A 32 -3.70 11.32 7.90
C ALA A 32 -4.02 10.42 6.71
N ALA A 33 -3.13 9.49 6.40
CA ALA A 33 -3.34 8.56 5.28
C ALA A 33 -4.53 7.65 5.54
N ARG A 34 -4.67 7.16 6.78
CA ARG A 34 -5.82 6.32 7.12
C ARG A 34 -7.13 7.06 6.87
N ARG A 35 -7.22 8.30 7.33
CA ARG A 35 -8.44 9.09 7.14
C ARG A 35 -8.75 9.31 5.67
N LEU A 36 -7.70 9.64 4.91
CA LEU A 36 -7.85 9.88 3.49
C LEU A 36 -8.34 8.63 2.77
N LEU A 37 -7.72 7.51 3.03
CA LEU A 37 -8.06 6.26 2.34
C LEU A 37 -9.42 5.74 2.77
N GLU A 38 -9.73 5.80 4.05
CA GLU A 38 -11.02 5.32 4.54
C GLU A 38 -12.17 6.18 4.04
N SER A 39 -11.96 7.49 3.92
CA SER A 39 -13.02 8.35 3.38
C SER A 39 -13.26 8.08 1.89
N ALA A 40 -12.32 7.44 1.22
CA ALA A 40 -12.48 7.05 -0.19
C ALA A 40 -12.98 5.61 -0.36
N GLY A 41 -13.30 4.93 0.74
CA GLY A 41 -13.87 3.58 0.69
C GLY A 41 -12.87 2.46 0.81
N MET A 42 -11.58 2.77 0.99
CA MET A 42 -10.58 1.76 1.24
C MET A 42 -10.58 1.39 2.72
N SER A 43 -10.09 0.20 3.03
CA SER A 43 -10.01 -0.27 4.41
C SER A 43 -8.55 -0.33 4.81
N VAL A 44 -8.17 0.37 5.88
CA VAL A 44 -6.80 0.31 6.38
C VAL A 44 -6.74 -0.77 7.44
N VAL A 45 -6.04 -1.86 7.11
CA VAL A 45 -6.04 -3.05 7.97
C VAL A 45 -4.95 -3.01 9.04
N GLY A 46 -4.03 -2.06 8.94
CA GLY A 46 -3.01 -1.91 9.96
C GLY A 46 -1.94 -0.93 9.54
N THR A 47 -1.01 -0.68 10.45
CA THR A 47 0.17 0.13 10.21
C THR A 47 1.38 -0.61 10.76
N ALA A 48 2.55 -0.35 10.16
CA ALA A 48 3.81 -0.92 10.61
C ALA A 48 4.87 0.15 10.51
N THR A 49 5.92 0.03 11.33
CA THR A 49 6.94 1.08 11.42
C THR A 49 8.34 0.58 11.08
N SER A 50 8.49 -0.71 10.81
CA SER A 50 9.79 -1.31 10.52
C SER A 50 9.63 -2.42 9.50
N LEU A 51 10.77 -2.90 8.97
CA LEU A 51 10.74 -4.03 8.05
C LEU A 51 10.13 -5.26 8.72
N ALA A 52 10.56 -5.58 9.93
CA ALA A 52 10.07 -6.77 10.62
C ALA A 52 8.57 -6.69 10.87
N SER A 53 8.09 -5.54 11.37
CA SER A 53 6.66 -5.40 11.65
C SER A 53 5.83 -5.35 10.36
N ALA A 54 6.42 -4.85 9.27
CA ALA A 54 5.74 -4.83 7.98
C ALA A 54 5.49 -6.25 7.48
N ILE A 55 6.50 -7.10 7.55
CA ILE A 55 6.36 -8.50 7.12
C ILE A 55 5.33 -9.23 7.98
N ASP A 56 5.41 -9.06 9.31
CA ASP A 56 4.43 -9.66 10.20
C ASP A 56 3.00 -9.23 9.84
N ALA A 57 2.81 -7.95 9.56
CA ALA A 57 1.50 -7.41 9.23
C ALA A 57 1.02 -7.93 7.87
N VAL A 58 1.89 -8.01 6.88
CA VAL A 58 1.53 -8.54 5.57
C VAL A 58 1.06 -9.98 5.71
N LEU A 59 1.78 -10.79 6.47
CA LEU A 59 1.45 -12.20 6.62
C LEU A 59 0.17 -12.41 7.42
N SER A 60 -0.14 -11.52 8.36
CA SER A 60 -1.33 -11.68 9.20
C SER A 60 -2.57 -11.07 8.60
N THR A 61 -2.46 -10.01 7.79
CA THR A 61 -3.64 -9.30 7.28
C THR A 61 -3.91 -9.58 5.80
N HIS A 62 -2.94 -10.07 5.06
CA HIS A 62 -3.07 -10.34 3.61
C HIS A 62 -3.65 -9.12 2.87
N PRO A 63 -2.96 -7.96 2.93
CA PRO A 63 -3.51 -6.75 2.30
C PRO A 63 -3.46 -6.85 0.79
N ASP A 64 -4.32 -6.07 0.13
CA ASP A 64 -4.29 -5.93 -1.33
C ASP A 64 -3.24 -4.93 -1.75
N LEU A 65 -2.94 -3.97 -0.89
CA LEU A 65 -2.06 -2.86 -1.18
C LEU A 65 -1.22 -2.54 0.05
N VAL A 66 0.07 -2.26 -0.17
CA VAL A 66 0.96 -1.80 0.89
C VAL A 66 1.57 -0.48 0.45
N LEU A 67 1.38 0.56 1.25
CA LEU A 67 2.06 1.83 1.05
C LEU A 67 3.29 1.83 1.93
N VAL A 68 4.46 2.03 1.34
CA VAL A 68 5.74 1.92 2.05
C VAL A 68 6.52 3.21 1.92
N ASP A 69 6.83 3.84 3.05
CA ASP A 69 7.72 5.00 3.06
C ASP A 69 9.12 4.54 2.68
N ILE A 70 9.77 5.28 1.80
CA ILE A 70 11.14 4.98 1.38
C ILE A 70 12.09 5.06 2.58
N ASP A 71 11.85 6.02 3.47
CA ASP A 71 12.73 6.25 4.62
C ASP A 71 12.03 5.84 5.91
N LEU A 72 12.43 4.71 6.47
CA LEU A 72 11.87 4.18 7.70
C LEU A 72 12.85 4.29 8.86
N GLY A 73 13.78 5.23 8.79
CA GLY A 73 14.77 5.38 9.84
C GLY A 73 15.86 4.34 9.69
N ALA A 74 15.83 3.28 10.50
CA ALA A 74 16.85 2.24 10.42
C ALA A 74 16.70 1.35 9.20
N ASP A 75 15.50 1.28 8.61
CA ASP A 75 15.22 0.41 7.47
C ASP A 75 14.96 1.24 6.23
N SER A 76 15.21 0.66 5.07
CA SER A 76 14.87 1.28 3.79
C SER A 76 13.56 0.71 3.28
N GLY A 77 12.69 1.58 2.75
CA GLY A 77 11.47 1.12 2.10
C GLY A 77 11.73 0.19 0.94
N PHE A 78 12.86 0.36 0.24
CA PHE A 78 13.22 -0.56 -0.85
C PHE A 78 13.47 -1.96 -0.32
N ASP A 79 14.09 -2.09 0.85
CA ASP A 79 14.30 -3.39 1.47
C ASP A 79 12.96 -4.03 1.87
N VAL A 80 12.02 -3.22 2.33
CA VAL A 80 10.69 -3.71 2.67
C VAL A 80 10.00 -4.28 1.43
N VAL A 81 10.07 -3.54 0.31
CA VAL A 81 9.46 -3.99 -0.95
C VAL A 81 10.00 -5.36 -1.35
N GLU A 82 11.33 -5.51 -1.32
CA GLU A 82 11.95 -6.77 -1.75
C GLU A 82 11.67 -7.89 -0.75
N ALA A 83 11.57 -7.57 0.53
CA ALA A 83 11.23 -8.57 1.54
C ALA A 83 9.79 -9.07 1.37
N ILE A 84 8.86 -8.18 1.01
CA ILE A 84 7.49 -8.58 0.72
C ILE A 84 7.45 -9.47 -0.52
N ASP A 85 8.18 -9.07 -1.56
CA ASP A 85 8.23 -9.86 -2.80
C ASP A 85 8.79 -11.26 -2.52
N ALA A 86 9.78 -11.36 -1.64
CA ALA A 86 10.42 -12.61 -1.31
C ALA A 86 9.50 -13.58 -0.56
N GLN A 87 8.39 -13.10 0.00
CA GLN A 87 7.41 -13.98 0.66
C GLN A 87 6.63 -14.83 -0.34
N ASP A 88 6.69 -14.46 -1.61
CA ASP A 88 6.07 -15.25 -2.69
C ASP A 88 4.59 -15.51 -2.44
N LEU A 89 3.89 -14.46 -2.06
CA LEU A 89 2.46 -14.56 -1.72
C LEU A 89 1.60 -14.71 -2.97
N THR A 90 0.47 -15.40 -2.81
CA THR A 90 -0.46 -15.65 -3.91
C THR A 90 -1.88 -15.31 -3.49
N PRO A 91 -2.45 -14.23 -4.00
CA PRO A 91 -1.82 -13.24 -4.90
C PRO A 91 -0.88 -12.32 -4.12
N PRO A 92 0.11 -11.75 -4.78
CA PRO A 92 0.99 -10.81 -4.11
C PRO A 92 0.29 -9.47 -3.91
N PRO A 93 0.56 -8.76 -2.82
CA PRO A 93 0.00 -7.43 -2.67
C PRO A 93 0.68 -6.46 -3.62
N ALA A 94 -0.05 -5.45 -4.07
CA ALA A 94 0.56 -4.35 -4.80
C ALA A 94 1.32 -3.49 -3.78
N VAL A 95 2.50 -3.01 -4.15
CA VAL A 95 3.31 -2.17 -3.26
C VAL A 95 3.60 -0.86 -3.94
N ILE A 96 3.28 0.24 -3.26
CA ILE A 96 3.55 1.59 -3.76
C ILE A 96 4.47 2.26 -2.75
N LEU A 97 5.58 2.80 -3.24
CA LEU A 97 6.51 3.55 -2.42
C LEU A 97 6.02 4.99 -2.29
N VAL A 98 6.16 5.56 -1.11
CA VAL A 98 5.80 6.95 -0.86
C VAL A 98 6.97 7.67 -0.21
N SER A 99 7.06 8.97 -0.45
CA SER A 99 8.13 9.79 0.13
C SER A 99 7.73 11.25 0.10
N THR A 100 8.35 12.06 0.96
CA THR A 100 8.24 13.51 0.90
C THR A 100 9.15 14.08 -0.17
N HIS A 101 10.06 13.28 -0.73
CA HIS A 101 10.95 13.69 -1.81
C HIS A 101 10.30 13.42 -3.16
N ASP A 102 10.84 14.04 -4.22
CA ASP A 102 10.33 13.84 -5.56
C ASP A 102 10.76 12.49 -6.12
N GLU A 103 9.95 11.96 -7.02
CA GLU A 103 10.24 10.68 -7.64
C GLU A 103 11.59 10.67 -8.36
N GLU A 104 11.95 11.78 -9.00
CA GLU A 104 13.18 11.80 -9.78
C GLU A 104 14.43 11.60 -8.92
N ASP A 105 14.34 11.85 -7.61
CA ASP A 105 15.44 11.56 -6.71
C ASP A 105 15.68 10.07 -6.55
N PHE A 106 14.68 9.24 -6.84
CA PHE A 106 14.72 7.80 -6.62
C PHE A 106 14.32 7.00 -7.85
N ALA A 107 14.23 7.66 -9.03
CA ALA A 107 13.66 7.01 -10.22
C ALA A 107 14.32 5.68 -10.55
N ASP A 108 15.65 5.63 -10.52
CA ASP A 108 16.35 4.40 -10.85
C ASP A 108 16.07 3.30 -9.82
N LEU A 109 16.04 3.67 -8.55
CA LEU A 109 15.79 2.71 -7.49
C LEU A 109 14.35 2.17 -7.57
N VAL A 110 13.39 3.04 -7.86
CA VAL A 110 12.00 2.63 -8.01
C VAL A 110 11.85 1.68 -9.20
N ASN A 111 12.44 2.05 -10.32
CA ASN A 111 12.33 1.26 -11.55
C ASN A 111 12.98 -0.11 -11.43
N ASN A 112 14.00 -0.24 -10.59
CA ASN A 112 14.68 -1.51 -10.37
C ASN A 112 14.09 -2.30 -9.20
N SER A 113 13.05 -1.80 -8.54
CA SER A 113 12.43 -2.48 -7.41
C SER A 113 11.22 -3.27 -7.86
N SER A 114 10.67 -4.08 -6.95
CA SER A 114 9.44 -4.82 -7.19
C SER A 114 8.18 -4.00 -6.91
N ALA A 115 8.33 -2.70 -6.61
CA ALA A 115 7.17 -1.84 -6.36
C ALA A 115 6.40 -1.58 -7.65
N GLN A 116 5.09 -1.40 -7.51
CA GLN A 116 4.22 -1.04 -8.64
C GLN A 116 4.45 0.41 -9.07
N GLY A 117 4.86 1.27 -8.14
CA GLY A 117 5.10 2.65 -8.47
C GLY A 117 5.46 3.46 -7.25
N PHE A 118 5.43 4.77 -7.43
CA PHE A 118 5.84 5.74 -6.42
C PHE A 118 4.83 6.88 -6.39
N LEU A 119 4.54 7.40 -5.20
CA LEU A 119 3.75 8.62 -5.04
C LEU A 119 4.45 9.52 -4.03
N SER A 120 4.45 10.82 -4.32
CA SER A 120 4.81 11.79 -3.31
C SER A 120 3.73 11.77 -2.22
N LYS A 121 4.14 11.88 -0.96
CA LYS A 121 3.17 11.94 0.14
C LYS A 121 2.20 13.10 -0.03
N PHE A 122 2.62 14.16 -0.72
CA PHE A 122 1.78 15.33 -0.95
C PHE A 122 0.74 15.09 -2.03
N GLU A 123 0.92 14.06 -2.84
CA GLU A 123 0.01 13.73 -3.93
C GLU A 123 -0.81 12.47 -3.66
N LEU A 124 -0.74 11.95 -2.46
CA LEU A 124 -1.44 10.74 -2.11
C LEU A 124 -2.95 10.94 -2.18
N SER A 125 -3.61 10.09 -2.96
CA SER A 125 -5.07 10.08 -3.06
C SER A 125 -5.49 8.70 -3.54
N ALA A 126 -6.76 8.38 -3.34
CA ALA A 126 -7.28 7.11 -3.85
C ALA A 126 -7.18 7.06 -5.37
N ASN A 127 -7.45 8.19 -6.05
CA ASN A 127 -7.35 8.22 -7.51
C ASN A 127 -5.92 7.98 -7.99
N ALA A 128 -4.94 8.58 -7.32
CA ALA A 128 -3.55 8.38 -7.70
C ALA A 128 -3.12 6.92 -7.50
N ILE A 129 -3.57 6.30 -6.43
CA ILE A 129 -3.30 4.89 -6.18
C ILE A 129 -3.93 4.03 -7.27
N GLU A 130 -5.18 4.27 -7.59
CA GLU A 130 -5.90 3.50 -8.60
C GLU A 130 -5.23 3.63 -9.95
N ALA A 131 -4.74 4.81 -10.28
CA ALA A 131 -4.04 5.02 -11.54
C ALA A 131 -2.78 4.16 -11.63
N LEU A 132 -2.03 4.04 -10.53
CA LEU A 132 -0.84 3.20 -10.51
C LEU A 132 -1.16 1.71 -10.56
N LEU A 133 -2.30 1.32 -10.03
CA LEU A 133 -2.72 -0.09 -10.03
C LEU A 133 -3.39 -0.49 -11.34
N GLY A 134 -3.67 0.45 -12.20
CA GLY A 134 -4.29 0.16 -13.49
C GLY A 134 -5.79 -0.09 -13.42
N THR A 135 -6.45 0.42 -12.41
CA THR A 135 -7.89 0.20 -12.25
C THR A 135 -8.71 1.43 -12.57
#